data_990cec52ba81fdbf08a8493136ac74db
#
_entry.id   990cec52ba81fdbf08a8493136ac74db
#
_cell.length_a   1.000
_cell.length_b   1.000
_cell.length_c   1.000
_cell.angle_alpha   90.00
_cell.angle_beta   90.00
_cell.angle_gamma   90.00
#
_symmetry.space_group_name_H-M   'P 1'
#
loop_
_entity.id
_entity.type
_entity.pdbx_description
1 polymer ?
#
loop_
_entity_poly.entity_id
_entity_poly.type
_entity_poly.pdbx_seq_one_letter_code
_entity_poly.pdbx_strand_id
1 'polypeptide(L)'
;MAIGPMSVACEACTGSCVSRSFALTNNCHRDCFFCFNPNQEDFAYWCERPFPWRRQLDDLAAEPGSPACIALTGGEPLLMADEAVAFFSRASELFPAAHLRLYTSGDLLSRELIDRLVRAGLHEIRFSVKQDDKPELLEKVLERMAWAREQVPTVMVEMPVIPGTDSFMKEL
;
A
#
# COMPACT_ATOMS: atom_id res chain seq x y z
N MET A 1 6.67 16.45 -5.75
CA MET A 1 6.60 16.62 -7.22
C MET A 1 6.09 15.30 -7.78
N ALA A 2 5.04 15.31 -8.60
CA ALA A 2 4.58 14.09 -9.25
C ALA A 2 5.14 14.07 -10.67
N ILE A 3 5.67 12.92 -11.10
CA ILE A 3 6.08 12.69 -12.47
C ILE A 3 5.08 11.74 -13.11
N GLY A 4 4.39 12.20 -14.15
CA GLY A 4 3.30 11.47 -14.78
C GLY A 4 1.89 11.89 -14.30
N PRO A 5 0.83 11.24 -14.78
CA PRO A 5 -0.53 11.55 -14.38
C PRO A 5 -0.74 11.21 -12.90
N MET A 6 -1.50 12.05 -12.20
CA MET A 6 -1.92 11.75 -10.83
C MET A 6 -2.91 10.58 -10.84
N SER A 7 -2.78 9.69 -9.84
CA SER A 7 -3.78 8.63 -9.66
C SER A 7 -5.10 9.20 -9.13
N VAL A 8 -6.19 8.48 -9.38
CA VAL A 8 -7.53 8.79 -8.82
C VAL A 8 -7.46 8.98 -7.30
N ALA A 9 -6.64 8.19 -6.62
CA ALA A 9 -6.44 8.30 -5.18
C ALA A 9 -5.72 9.60 -4.77
N CYS A 10 -4.77 10.10 -5.57
CA CYS A 10 -4.11 11.39 -5.31
C CYS A 10 -5.09 12.55 -5.52
N GLU A 11 -5.91 12.49 -6.55
CA GLU A 11 -6.97 13.48 -6.79
C GLU A 11 -7.98 13.50 -5.64
N ALA A 12 -8.38 12.32 -5.15
CA ALA A 12 -9.25 12.19 -3.98
C ALA A 12 -8.62 12.77 -2.70
N CYS A 13 -7.31 12.59 -2.48
CA CYS A 13 -6.60 13.11 -1.30
C CYS A 13 -6.42 14.63 -1.33
N THR A 14 -6.32 15.24 -2.51
CA THR A 14 -6.15 16.70 -2.67
C THR A 14 -7.48 17.46 -2.75
N GLY A 15 -8.59 16.76 -2.97
CA GLY A 15 -9.93 17.29 -3.05
C GLY A 15 -10.70 17.21 -1.72
N SER A 16 -12.01 17.40 -1.79
CA SER A 16 -12.94 17.26 -0.65
C SER A 16 -13.35 15.81 -0.35
N CYS A 17 -12.69 14.83 -0.99
CA CYS A 17 -13.06 13.43 -0.89
C CYS A 17 -12.49 12.77 0.37
N VAL A 18 -13.26 11.84 0.94
CA VAL A 18 -12.89 11.09 2.14
C VAL A 18 -12.00 9.91 1.74
N SER A 19 -10.77 9.90 2.24
CA SER A 19 -9.86 8.74 2.16
C SER A 19 -9.73 8.08 3.53
N ARG A 20 -9.72 6.75 3.58
CA ARG A 20 -9.51 5.95 4.79
C ARG A 20 -8.32 5.03 4.63
N SER A 21 -7.49 4.95 5.66
CA SER A 21 -6.33 4.04 5.69
C SER A 21 -6.49 3.02 6.79
N PHE A 22 -6.14 1.77 6.48
CA PHE A 22 -6.20 0.62 7.36
C PHE A 22 -4.84 -0.04 7.46
N ALA A 23 -4.59 -0.74 8.54
CA ALA A 23 -3.41 -1.58 8.72
C ALA A 23 -3.83 -3.02 9.07
N LEU A 24 -3.02 -4.00 8.68
CA LEU A 24 -3.14 -5.39 9.15
C LEU A 24 -2.22 -5.64 10.34
N THR A 25 -1.03 -5.07 10.29
CA THR A 25 0.04 -5.21 11.27
C THR A 25 0.98 -4.02 11.21
N ASN A 26 1.66 -3.73 12.31
CA ASN A 26 2.82 -2.84 12.30
C ASN A 26 4.13 -3.61 12.06
N ASN A 27 4.08 -4.96 12.02
CA ASN A 27 5.27 -5.75 11.73
C ASN A 27 5.76 -5.50 10.30
N CYS A 28 7.07 -5.41 10.14
CA CYS A 28 7.73 -5.22 8.85
C CYS A 28 9.06 -5.95 8.84
N HIS A 29 9.44 -6.55 7.72
CA HIS A 29 10.73 -7.20 7.54
C HIS A 29 11.82 -6.23 7.05
N ARG A 30 11.44 -4.95 6.85
CA ARG A 30 12.35 -3.88 6.42
C ARG A 30 12.71 -3.00 7.61
N ASP A 31 13.96 -2.52 7.62
CA ASP A 31 14.50 -1.60 8.63
C ASP A 31 14.83 -0.25 7.97
N CYS A 32 13.81 0.57 7.74
CA CYS A 32 13.96 1.85 7.08
C CYS A 32 14.25 2.95 8.11
N PHE A 33 15.42 3.60 8.04
CA PHE A 33 15.83 4.64 9.00
C PHE A 33 14.85 5.84 9.07
N PHE A 34 14.08 6.07 8.02
CA PHE A 34 13.07 7.14 7.95
C PHE A 34 11.65 6.68 8.32
N CYS A 35 11.47 5.41 8.72
CA CYS A 35 10.15 4.90 9.07
C CYS A 35 9.62 5.57 10.33
N PHE A 36 8.41 6.14 10.26
CA PHE A 36 7.77 6.78 11.41
C PHE A 36 6.98 5.79 12.28
N ASN A 37 6.69 4.57 11.79
CA ASN A 37 5.88 3.58 12.50
C ASN A 37 6.41 3.25 13.90
N PRO A 38 7.72 3.06 14.14
CA PRO A 38 8.25 2.78 15.46
C PRO A 38 7.97 3.87 16.51
N ASN A 39 7.66 5.09 16.07
CA ASN A 39 7.35 6.22 16.94
C ASN A 39 5.85 6.35 17.27
N GLN A 40 5.01 5.44 16.76
CA GLN A 40 3.59 5.44 17.07
C GLN A 40 3.32 4.83 18.44
N GLU A 41 2.27 5.33 19.09
CA GLU A 41 1.75 4.75 20.33
C GLU A 41 1.36 3.28 20.08
N ASP A 42 1.65 2.43 21.06
CA ASP A 42 1.37 0.99 21.01
C ASP A 42 2.01 0.24 19.81
N PHE A 43 3.08 0.78 19.20
CA PHE A 43 3.74 0.15 18.06
C PHE A 43 4.08 -1.33 18.31
N ALA A 44 4.75 -1.63 19.44
CA ALA A 44 5.14 -3.00 19.78
C ALA A 44 3.93 -3.94 19.93
N TYR A 45 2.85 -3.44 20.52
CA TYR A 45 1.60 -4.20 20.66
C TYR A 45 1.03 -4.63 19.30
N TRP A 46 1.00 -3.72 18.34
CA TRP A 46 0.46 -3.97 17.00
C TRP A 46 1.45 -4.67 16.05
N CYS A 47 2.72 -4.83 16.43
CA CYS A 47 3.65 -5.74 15.76
C CYS A 47 3.34 -7.21 16.08
N GLU A 48 2.90 -7.49 17.32
CA GLU A 48 2.62 -8.85 17.78
C GLU A 48 1.18 -9.31 17.48
N ARG A 49 0.29 -8.40 17.16
CA ARG A 49 -1.15 -8.65 16.97
C ARG A 49 -1.67 -8.02 15.69
N PRO A 50 -2.59 -8.69 14.98
CA PRO A 50 -3.26 -8.10 13.84
C PRO A 50 -4.22 -6.99 14.29
N PHE A 51 -4.34 -5.94 13.48
CA PHE A 51 -5.40 -4.95 13.65
C PHE A 51 -6.78 -5.57 13.42
N PRO A 52 -7.84 -5.10 14.10
CA PRO A 52 -9.20 -5.60 13.93
C PRO A 52 -9.87 -5.04 12.67
N TRP A 53 -9.23 -5.15 11.53
CA TRP A 53 -9.61 -4.50 10.28
C TRP A 53 -11.03 -4.86 9.81
N ARG A 54 -11.49 -6.10 10.06
CA ARG A 54 -12.86 -6.51 9.70
C ARG A 54 -13.89 -5.65 10.40
N ARG A 55 -13.75 -5.52 11.72
CA ARG A 55 -14.61 -4.66 12.52
C ARG A 55 -14.51 -3.21 12.07
N GLN A 56 -13.31 -2.71 11.82
CA GLN A 56 -13.09 -1.33 11.35
C GLN A 56 -13.78 -1.06 10.00
N LEU A 57 -13.78 -2.01 9.06
CA LEU A 57 -14.51 -1.89 7.80
C LEU A 57 -16.03 -1.93 8.01
N ASP A 58 -16.52 -2.82 8.88
CA ASP A 58 -17.95 -2.92 9.18
C ASP A 58 -18.45 -1.65 9.91
N ASP A 59 -17.67 -1.12 10.86
CA ASP A 59 -17.96 0.14 11.55
C ASP A 59 -18.01 1.31 10.53
N LEU A 60 -17.04 1.38 9.60
CA LEU A 60 -17.03 2.38 8.53
C LEU A 60 -18.25 2.27 7.60
N ALA A 61 -18.69 1.05 7.30
CA ALA A 61 -19.85 0.82 6.45
C ALA A 61 -21.19 1.25 7.13
N ALA A 62 -21.20 1.32 8.46
CA ALA A 62 -22.34 1.84 9.23
C ALA A 62 -22.35 3.38 9.32
N GLU A 63 -21.25 4.06 9.00
CA GLU A 63 -21.18 5.52 8.95
C GLU A 63 -21.93 6.09 7.73
N PRO A 64 -22.50 7.30 7.83
CA PRO A 64 -23.10 7.95 6.68
C PRO A 64 -22.03 8.38 5.66
N GLY A 65 -22.25 8.07 4.39
CA GLY A 65 -21.36 8.39 3.30
C GLY A 65 -20.47 7.19 2.91
N SER A 66 -19.76 7.33 1.80
CA SER A 66 -18.85 6.29 1.29
C SER A 66 -17.47 6.91 1.05
N PRO A 67 -16.37 6.26 1.45
CA PRO A 67 -15.05 6.75 1.14
C PRO A 67 -14.79 6.70 -0.36
N ALA A 68 -14.14 7.72 -0.89
CA ALA A 68 -13.69 7.70 -2.29
C ALA A 68 -12.47 6.79 -2.49
N CYS A 69 -11.68 6.61 -1.43
CA CYS A 69 -10.48 5.79 -1.46
C CYS A 69 -10.29 5.04 -0.14
N ILE A 70 -9.91 3.76 -0.25
CA ILE A 70 -9.50 2.91 0.87
C ILE A 70 -8.08 2.42 0.62
N ALA A 71 -7.20 2.65 1.58
CA ALA A 71 -5.81 2.25 1.52
C ALA A 71 -5.49 1.17 2.56
N LEU A 72 -4.74 0.16 2.16
CA LEU A 72 -4.10 -0.78 3.06
C LEU A 72 -2.61 -0.43 3.18
N THR A 73 -2.16 -0.21 4.41
CA THR A 73 -0.81 0.23 4.77
C THR A 73 -0.39 -0.42 6.09
N GLY A 74 0.47 0.23 6.87
CA GLY A 74 0.95 -0.22 8.19
C GLY A 74 2.44 -0.50 8.17
N GLY A 75 2.87 -1.66 8.69
CA GLY A 75 4.20 -2.21 8.50
C GLY A 75 4.36 -2.72 7.06
N GLU A 76 4.44 -4.04 6.88
CA GLU A 76 4.34 -4.64 5.54
C GLU A 76 3.08 -5.53 5.47
N PRO A 77 2.01 -5.08 4.81
CA PRO A 77 0.75 -5.83 4.73
C PRO A 77 0.89 -7.22 4.12
N LEU A 78 1.86 -7.41 3.21
CA LEU A 78 2.06 -8.68 2.52
C LEU A 78 2.76 -9.75 3.36
N LEU A 79 3.22 -9.43 4.58
CA LEU A 79 3.53 -10.45 5.60
C LEU A 79 2.29 -11.26 5.99
N MET A 80 1.09 -10.69 5.76
CA MET A 80 -0.22 -11.30 5.97
C MET A 80 -0.99 -11.38 4.65
N ALA A 81 -0.39 -12.00 3.62
CA ALA A 81 -0.90 -11.95 2.24
C ALA A 81 -2.36 -12.42 2.10
N ASP A 82 -2.76 -13.49 2.78
CA ASP A 82 -4.14 -13.99 2.73
C ASP A 82 -5.12 -13.01 3.39
N GLU A 83 -4.72 -12.36 4.48
CA GLU A 83 -5.51 -11.31 5.12
C GLU A 83 -5.59 -10.06 4.24
N ALA A 84 -4.53 -9.71 3.51
CA ALA A 84 -4.57 -8.61 2.55
C ALA A 84 -5.57 -8.87 1.41
N VAL A 85 -5.57 -10.08 0.86
CA VAL A 85 -6.57 -10.49 -0.15
C VAL A 85 -7.99 -10.44 0.44
N ALA A 86 -8.20 -10.99 1.64
CA ALA A 86 -9.49 -10.95 2.32
C ALA A 86 -9.96 -9.51 2.63
N PHE A 87 -9.03 -8.62 2.99
CA PHE A 87 -9.32 -7.20 3.21
C PHE A 87 -9.86 -6.54 1.93
N PHE A 88 -9.17 -6.71 0.79
CA PHE A 88 -9.61 -6.10 -0.48
C PHE A 88 -10.94 -6.67 -0.96
N SER A 89 -11.16 -7.98 -0.81
CA SER A 89 -12.43 -8.61 -1.14
C SER A 89 -13.57 -7.98 -0.32
N ARG A 90 -13.39 -7.89 1.01
CA ARG A 90 -14.40 -7.29 1.89
C ARG A 90 -14.62 -5.80 1.63
N ALA A 91 -13.54 -5.05 1.41
CA ALA A 91 -13.63 -3.63 1.09
C ALA A 91 -14.37 -3.37 -0.24
N SER A 92 -14.09 -4.20 -1.27
CA SER A 92 -14.77 -4.14 -2.56
C SER A 92 -16.29 -4.44 -2.45
N GLU A 93 -16.66 -5.40 -1.60
CA GLU A 93 -18.07 -5.71 -1.33
C GLU A 93 -18.81 -4.56 -0.65
N LEU A 94 -18.21 -3.99 0.40
CA LEU A 94 -18.82 -2.94 1.20
C LEU A 94 -18.83 -1.57 0.50
N PHE A 95 -17.80 -1.30 -0.31
CA PHE A 95 -17.56 0.01 -0.93
C PHE A 95 -17.24 -0.14 -2.43
N PRO A 96 -18.18 -0.58 -3.26
CA PRO A 96 -17.91 -0.92 -4.66
C PRO A 96 -17.49 0.28 -5.52
N ALA A 97 -17.71 1.51 -5.06
CA ALA A 97 -17.27 2.73 -5.74
C ALA A 97 -15.93 3.27 -5.23
N ALA A 98 -15.36 2.69 -4.16
CA ALA A 98 -14.11 3.17 -3.59
C ALA A 98 -12.91 2.72 -4.41
N HIS A 99 -11.93 3.61 -4.59
CA HIS A 99 -10.64 3.26 -5.16
C HIS A 99 -9.78 2.55 -4.10
N LEU A 100 -9.45 1.27 -4.34
CA LEU A 100 -8.71 0.43 -3.40
C LEU A 100 -7.23 0.42 -3.74
N ARG A 101 -6.37 0.74 -2.76
CA ARG A 101 -4.92 0.81 -2.96
C ARG A 101 -4.13 0.09 -1.87
N LEU A 102 -3.00 -0.49 -2.27
CA LEU A 102 -2.04 -1.17 -1.41
C LEU A 102 -0.73 -0.38 -1.36
N TYR A 103 -0.19 -0.19 -0.17
CA TYR A 103 1.19 0.24 0.05
C TYR A 103 2.04 -0.97 0.45
N THR A 104 3.17 -1.16 -0.22
CA THR A 104 4.06 -2.30 0.06
C THR A 104 5.49 -1.98 -0.35
N SER A 105 6.47 -2.64 0.28
CA SER A 105 7.86 -2.67 -0.19
C SER A 105 8.01 -3.42 -1.54
N GLY A 106 7.03 -4.26 -1.90
CA GLY A 106 6.92 -4.95 -3.17
C GLY A 106 7.71 -6.25 -3.29
N ASP A 107 8.72 -6.47 -2.46
CA ASP A 107 9.61 -7.65 -2.57
C ASP A 107 8.96 -8.98 -2.16
N LEU A 108 7.79 -8.95 -1.54
CA LEU A 108 6.98 -10.13 -1.21
C LEU A 108 5.94 -10.48 -2.29
N LEU A 109 5.75 -9.64 -3.31
CA LEU A 109 4.82 -9.92 -4.40
C LEU A 109 5.27 -11.12 -5.23
N SER A 110 4.31 -11.93 -5.64
CA SER A 110 4.43 -12.93 -6.71
C SER A 110 3.36 -12.68 -7.76
N ARG A 111 3.51 -13.23 -8.96
CA ARG A 111 2.48 -13.12 -10.01
C ARG A 111 1.13 -13.65 -9.53
N GLU A 112 1.13 -14.76 -8.82
CA GLU A 112 -0.07 -15.36 -8.24
C GLU A 112 -0.73 -14.44 -7.20
N LEU A 113 0.06 -13.82 -6.31
CA LEU A 113 -0.48 -12.91 -5.30
C LEU A 113 -1.06 -11.64 -5.95
N ILE A 114 -0.40 -11.08 -6.96
CA ILE A 114 -0.91 -9.94 -7.72
C ILE A 114 -2.28 -10.29 -8.35
N ASP A 115 -2.38 -11.44 -9.02
CA ASP A 115 -3.64 -11.91 -9.60
C ASP A 115 -4.76 -12.07 -8.56
N ARG A 116 -4.45 -12.63 -7.38
CA ARG A 116 -5.39 -12.75 -6.25
C ARG A 116 -5.87 -11.38 -5.74
N LEU A 117 -4.94 -10.42 -5.59
CA LEU A 117 -5.25 -9.07 -5.15
C LEU A 117 -6.13 -8.32 -6.16
N VAL A 118 -5.84 -8.45 -7.45
CA VAL A 118 -6.66 -7.84 -8.53
C VAL A 118 -8.06 -8.43 -8.54
N ARG A 119 -8.20 -9.74 -8.44
CA ARG A 119 -9.53 -10.40 -8.33
C ARG A 119 -10.29 -9.98 -7.08
N ALA A 120 -9.59 -9.64 -6.01
CA ALA A 120 -10.18 -9.11 -4.77
C ALA A 120 -10.59 -7.62 -4.87
N GLY A 121 -10.36 -6.96 -6.03
CA GLY A 121 -10.78 -5.59 -6.26
C GLY A 121 -9.68 -4.54 -6.09
N LEU A 122 -8.41 -4.92 -6.04
CA LEU A 122 -7.31 -3.95 -5.96
C LEU A 122 -7.21 -3.12 -7.24
N HIS A 123 -7.13 -1.78 -7.10
CA HIS A 123 -7.01 -0.83 -8.21
C HIS A 123 -5.61 -0.23 -8.35
N GLU A 124 -4.88 -0.11 -7.25
CA GLU A 124 -3.59 0.59 -7.23
C GLU A 124 -2.60 -0.06 -6.29
N ILE A 125 -1.36 -0.25 -6.75
CA ILE A 125 -0.21 -0.61 -5.89
C ILE A 125 0.76 0.57 -5.84
N ARG A 126 1.16 0.95 -4.63
CA ARG A 126 2.22 1.91 -4.35
C ARG A 126 3.43 1.20 -3.80
N PHE A 127 4.48 1.18 -4.58
CA PHE A 127 5.76 0.60 -4.20
C PHE A 127 6.59 1.61 -3.41
N SER A 128 6.98 1.24 -2.19
CA SER A 128 7.95 2.00 -1.41
C SER A 128 9.36 1.65 -1.87
N VAL A 129 9.89 2.41 -2.82
CA VAL A 129 11.26 2.23 -3.31
C VAL A 129 12.22 3.04 -2.45
N LYS A 130 13.35 2.44 -2.08
CA LYS A 130 14.35 3.06 -1.21
C LYS A 130 15.68 3.14 -1.94
N GLN A 131 16.27 4.33 -1.94
CA GLN A 131 17.53 4.60 -2.63
C GLN A 131 18.74 3.91 -1.99
N ASP A 132 18.63 3.52 -0.71
CA ASP A 132 19.64 2.83 0.08
C ASP A 132 19.49 1.30 0.09
N ASP A 133 18.53 0.77 -0.65
CA ASP A 133 18.37 -0.68 -0.79
C ASP A 133 19.58 -1.29 -1.54
N LYS A 134 19.93 -2.51 -1.15
CA LYS A 134 20.96 -3.28 -1.88
C LYS A 134 20.52 -3.50 -3.33
N PRO A 135 21.44 -3.48 -4.31
CA PRO A 135 21.10 -3.63 -5.73
C PRO A 135 20.22 -4.85 -6.03
N GLU A 136 20.50 -6.01 -5.42
CA GLU A 136 19.75 -7.24 -5.65
C GLU A 136 18.29 -7.14 -5.17
N LEU A 137 18.08 -6.36 -4.11
CA LEU A 137 16.73 -6.12 -3.59
C LEU A 137 15.97 -5.12 -4.46
N LEU A 138 16.68 -4.09 -4.93
CA LEU A 138 16.10 -3.12 -5.86
C LEU A 138 15.69 -3.80 -7.17
N GLU A 139 16.56 -4.61 -7.76
CA GLU A 139 16.24 -5.41 -8.97
C GLU A 139 14.99 -6.26 -8.75
N LYS A 140 14.90 -6.94 -7.61
CA LYS A 140 13.72 -7.73 -7.25
C LYS A 140 12.45 -6.87 -7.19
N VAL A 141 12.51 -5.70 -6.58
CA VAL A 141 11.35 -4.79 -6.48
C VAL A 141 10.94 -4.29 -7.87
N LEU A 142 11.90 -3.92 -8.72
CA LEU A 142 11.64 -3.47 -10.10
C LEU A 142 11.00 -4.58 -10.95
N GLU A 143 11.47 -5.83 -10.82
CA GLU A 143 10.85 -6.99 -11.47
C GLU A 143 9.39 -7.17 -11.02
N ARG A 144 9.11 -7.08 -9.71
CA ARG A 144 7.75 -7.18 -9.16
C ARG A 144 6.85 -6.02 -9.64
N MET A 145 7.42 -4.85 -9.75
CA MET A 145 6.73 -3.68 -10.31
C MET A 145 6.35 -3.89 -11.78
N ALA A 146 7.27 -4.47 -12.58
CA ALA A 146 6.96 -4.84 -13.96
C ALA A 146 5.80 -5.84 -14.05
N TRP A 147 5.76 -6.86 -13.18
CA TRP A 147 4.64 -7.81 -13.12
C TRP A 147 3.33 -7.13 -12.71
N ALA A 148 3.38 -6.22 -11.73
CA ALA A 148 2.19 -5.48 -11.31
C ALA A 148 1.62 -4.63 -12.45
N ARG A 149 2.47 -3.98 -13.26
CA ARG A 149 2.04 -3.19 -14.41
C ARG A 149 1.29 -3.96 -15.50
N GLU A 150 1.47 -5.28 -15.56
CA GLU A 150 0.75 -6.13 -16.50
C GLU A 150 -0.72 -6.36 -16.10
N GLN A 151 -1.07 -6.22 -14.82
CA GLN A 151 -2.35 -6.66 -14.27
C GLN A 151 -3.09 -5.60 -13.46
N VAL A 152 -2.36 -4.73 -12.76
CA VAL A 152 -2.93 -3.72 -11.87
C VAL A 152 -3.20 -2.43 -12.65
N PRO A 153 -4.40 -1.84 -12.56
CA PRO A 153 -4.75 -0.63 -13.32
C PRO A 153 -3.80 0.54 -13.07
N THR A 154 -3.32 0.70 -11.83
CA THR A 154 -2.42 1.80 -11.46
C THR A 154 -1.25 1.27 -10.63
N VAL A 155 -0.03 1.59 -11.08
CA VAL A 155 1.21 1.31 -10.33
C VAL A 155 1.93 2.62 -10.11
N MET A 156 2.27 2.91 -8.85
CA MET A 156 2.97 4.12 -8.45
C MET A 156 4.20 3.77 -7.62
N VAL A 157 5.18 4.67 -7.65
CA VAL A 157 6.37 4.63 -6.79
C VAL A 157 6.25 5.75 -5.77
N GLU A 158 6.45 5.42 -4.52
CA GLU A 158 6.68 6.38 -3.45
C GLU A 158 8.08 6.16 -2.89
N MET A 159 8.85 7.22 -2.79
CA MET A 159 10.17 7.17 -2.19
C MET A 159 10.46 8.42 -1.38
N PRO A 160 11.24 8.30 -0.30
CA PRO A 160 11.68 9.45 0.46
C PRO A 160 12.60 10.33 -0.39
N VAL A 161 12.57 11.63 -0.15
CA VAL A 161 13.56 12.55 -0.70
C VAL A 161 14.78 12.56 0.23
N ILE A 162 15.83 11.84 -0.16
CA ILE A 162 17.07 11.75 0.60
C ILE A 162 18.08 12.70 -0.05
N PRO A 163 18.68 13.67 0.68
CA PRO A 163 19.68 14.57 0.11
C PRO A 163 20.86 13.81 -0.53
N GLY A 164 21.20 14.17 -1.75
CA GLY A 164 22.30 13.55 -2.50
C GLY A 164 21.92 12.33 -3.35
N THR A 165 20.62 11.95 -3.42
CA THR A 165 20.14 10.83 -4.24
C THR A 165 19.36 11.27 -5.48
N ASP A 166 19.55 12.50 -5.92
CA ASP A 166 18.79 13.10 -7.04
C ASP A 166 18.98 12.34 -8.37
N SER A 167 20.18 11.77 -8.61
CA SER A 167 20.46 10.96 -9.79
C SER A 167 19.58 9.72 -9.82
N PHE A 168 19.53 8.98 -8.71
CA PHE A 168 18.70 7.78 -8.59
C PHE A 168 17.21 8.08 -8.87
N MET A 169 16.70 9.20 -8.33
CA MET A 169 15.30 9.60 -8.53
C MET A 169 14.95 9.96 -9.97
N LYS A 170 15.96 10.26 -10.82
CA LYS A 170 15.77 10.58 -12.24
C LYS A 170 15.88 9.36 -13.14
N GLU A 171 16.55 8.32 -12.68
CA GLU A 171 16.80 7.08 -13.44
C GLU A 171 15.67 6.04 -13.25
N LEU A 172 14.89 6.14 -12.18
CA LEU A 172 13.77 5.28 -11.87
C LEU A 172 12.50 5.68 -12.65
#